data_37d095fc8d1cd6e2706fb92f54d899cf
#
_entry.id   37d095fc8d1cd6e2706fb92f54d899cf
#
_cell.length_a   1.000
_cell.length_b   1.000
_cell.length_c   1.000
_cell.angle_alpha   90.00
_cell.angle_beta   90.00
_cell.angle_gamma   90.00
#
_symmetry.space_group_name_H-M   'P 1'
#
loop_
_entity.id
_entity.type
_entity.pdbx_description
1 polymer ?
#
loop_
_entity_poly.entity_id
_entity_poly.type
_entity_poly.pdbx_seq_one_letter_code
_entity_poly.pdbx_strand_id
1 'polypeptide(L)'
;QQPDRLYQQNHCGIYRLDRPASRWQRIGDNMPRKIRDIGFPIVLHAENPDIAWVFPMDGTTVWPRTSVDGKPAVYMTRDGGRKWQRQDAGFPRSQAWWTVLRQAMCRDDRKGPGLYLGNTNGEVWGSAEGGARWRNLARHLPQIYSLTFAASRGRGHA
;
A
#
# COMPACT_ATOMS: atom_id res chain seq x y z
N GLN A 1 13.83 -4.09 -12.56
CA GLN A 1 13.65 -2.82 -11.84
C GLN A 1 14.51 -1.74 -12.47
N GLN A 2 14.03 -0.50 -12.41
CA GLN A 2 14.80 0.69 -12.75
C GLN A 2 15.43 1.23 -11.46
N PRO A 3 16.74 1.07 -11.22
CA PRO A 3 17.39 1.50 -9.99
C PRO A 3 17.36 3.03 -9.83
N ASP A 4 17.19 3.74 -10.94
CA ASP A 4 17.15 5.20 -10.97
C ASP A 4 15.77 5.79 -10.70
N ARG A 5 14.72 4.96 -10.60
CA ARG A 5 13.39 5.39 -10.19
C ARG A 5 13.11 5.05 -8.74
N LEU A 6 12.88 6.09 -7.96
CA LEU A 6 12.60 6.01 -6.53
C LEU A 6 11.16 6.49 -6.25
N TYR A 7 10.53 5.86 -5.28
CA TYR A 7 9.21 6.26 -4.78
C TYR A 7 9.26 6.44 -3.28
N GLN A 8 8.43 7.35 -2.79
CA GLN A 8 8.27 7.61 -1.37
C GLN A 8 6.81 7.96 -1.06
N GLN A 9 6.27 7.39 0.02
CA GLN A 9 5.06 7.87 0.67
C GLN A 9 5.36 8.24 2.13
N ASN A 10 4.86 9.38 2.56
CA ASN A 10 4.99 9.88 3.93
C ASN A 10 3.82 10.82 4.27
N HIS A 11 3.85 11.45 5.47
CA HIS A 11 2.80 12.42 5.85
C HIS A 11 2.85 13.75 5.13
N CYS A 12 3.74 13.93 4.16
CA CYS A 12 3.74 15.09 3.27
C CYS A 12 3.18 14.75 1.88
N GLY A 13 3.04 13.46 1.54
CA GLY A 13 2.48 13.04 0.27
C GLY A 13 3.16 11.84 -0.37
N ILE A 14 2.87 11.63 -1.66
CA ILE A 14 3.46 10.59 -2.50
C ILE A 14 4.36 11.24 -3.55
N TYR A 15 5.59 10.78 -3.63
CA TYR A 15 6.62 11.36 -4.49
C TYR A 15 7.32 10.31 -5.34
N ARG A 16 7.81 10.74 -6.51
CA ARG A 16 8.67 9.97 -7.41
C ARG A 16 9.89 10.80 -7.78
N LEU A 17 11.04 10.15 -7.87
CA LEU A 17 12.27 10.71 -8.41
C LEU A 17 12.79 9.80 -9.51
N ASP A 18 12.97 10.32 -10.70
CA ASP A 18 13.65 9.64 -11.83
C ASP A 18 15.03 10.27 -12.01
N ARG A 19 16.11 9.58 -11.66
CA ARG A 19 17.48 10.05 -11.89
C ARG A 19 17.77 10.11 -13.40
N PRO A 20 18.57 11.09 -13.86
CA PRO A 20 19.43 11.98 -13.08
C PRO A 20 18.73 13.25 -12.53
N ALA A 21 17.40 13.35 -12.60
CA ALA A 21 16.73 14.48 -11.97
C ALA A 21 17.09 14.57 -10.47
N SER A 22 17.25 15.79 -9.97
CA SER A 22 17.58 16.05 -8.57
C SER A 22 16.39 16.41 -7.70
N ARG A 23 15.20 16.57 -8.31
CA ARG A 23 13.98 17.00 -7.62
C ARG A 23 12.92 15.90 -7.60
N TRP A 24 12.33 15.68 -6.44
CA TRP A 24 11.17 14.83 -6.29
C TRP A 24 9.94 15.46 -6.93
N GLN A 25 9.26 14.71 -7.76
CA GLN A 25 7.96 15.07 -8.31
C GLN A 25 6.87 14.56 -7.38
N ARG A 26 5.96 15.43 -6.94
CA ARG A 26 4.78 15.02 -6.19
C ARG A 26 3.78 14.41 -7.17
N ILE A 27 3.55 13.11 -7.03
CA ILE A 27 2.59 12.34 -7.83
C ILE A 27 1.28 12.10 -7.08
N GLY A 28 1.26 12.42 -5.80
CA GLY A 28 0.07 12.34 -4.96
C GLY A 28 -0.99 13.38 -5.28
N ASP A 29 -0.64 14.46 -5.96
CA ASP A 29 -1.61 15.47 -6.41
C ASP A 29 -2.65 14.90 -7.39
N ASN A 30 -2.36 13.76 -8.01
CA ASN A 30 -3.26 13.03 -8.89
C ASN A 30 -4.24 12.09 -8.12
N MET A 31 -4.15 12.02 -6.80
CA MET A 31 -5.12 11.29 -5.97
C MET A 31 -6.47 12.02 -5.94
N PRO A 32 -7.58 11.29 -5.73
CA PRO A 32 -8.88 11.94 -5.55
C PRO A 32 -8.82 12.95 -4.39
N ARG A 33 -9.33 14.17 -4.63
CA ARG A 33 -9.24 15.30 -3.68
C ARG A 33 -9.66 14.97 -2.24
N LYS A 34 -10.71 14.15 -2.09
CA LYS A 34 -11.22 13.73 -0.77
C LYS A 34 -10.25 12.80 -0.05
N ILE A 35 -9.50 12.00 -0.79
CA ILE A 35 -8.58 10.99 -0.24
C ILE A 35 -7.26 11.62 0.15
N ARG A 36 -6.75 12.53 -0.69
CA ARG A 36 -5.40 13.09 -0.55
C ARG A 36 -4.32 12.01 -0.65
N ASP A 37 -3.10 12.33 -0.29
CA ASP A 37 -1.93 11.50 -0.54
C ASP A 37 -1.08 11.21 0.71
N ILE A 38 -1.58 11.56 1.88
CA ILE A 38 -0.91 11.25 3.14
C ILE A 38 -1.05 9.77 3.44
N GLY A 39 0.04 9.15 3.86
CA GLY A 39 0.07 7.75 4.23
C GLY A 39 1.47 7.30 4.61
N PHE A 40 1.65 6.00 4.83
CA PHE A 40 2.96 5.47 5.24
C PHE A 40 3.47 4.35 4.33
N PRO A 41 2.67 3.30 4.00
CA PRO A 41 3.19 2.19 3.23
C PRO A 41 3.15 2.46 1.73
N ILE A 42 4.22 2.08 1.06
CA ILE A 42 4.27 1.97 -0.39
C ILE A 42 4.87 0.64 -0.78
N VAL A 43 4.25 -0.06 -1.71
CA VAL A 43 4.73 -1.32 -2.28
C VAL A 43 4.93 -1.14 -3.77
N LEU A 44 6.07 -1.58 -4.29
CA LEU A 44 6.40 -1.49 -5.71
C LEU A 44 6.31 -2.86 -6.37
N HIS A 45 5.89 -2.90 -7.63
CA HIS A 45 5.91 -4.11 -8.43
C HIS A 45 7.36 -4.55 -8.68
N ALA A 46 7.61 -5.87 -8.72
CA ALA A 46 8.97 -6.39 -8.87
C ALA A 46 9.63 -6.05 -10.21
N GLU A 47 8.86 -6.09 -11.28
CA GLU A 47 9.36 -6.00 -12.65
C GLU A 47 8.95 -4.72 -13.37
N ASN A 48 7.80 -4.13 -13.00
CA ASN A 48 7.29 -2.92 -13.66
C ASN A 48 7.41 -1.70 -12.75
N PRO A 49 8.30 -0.76 -13.05
CA PRO A 49 8.53 0.42 -12.23
C PRO A 49 7.38 1.43 -12.25
N ASP A 50 6.42 1.30 -13.17
CA ASP A 50 5.25 2.17 -13.23
C ASP A 50 4.10 1.71 -12.32
N ILE A 51 4.24 0.52 -11.72
CA ILE A 51 3.21 -0.05 -10.84
C ILE A 51 3.61 0.10 -9.38
N ALA A 52 2.74 0.75 -8.61
CA ALA A 52 2.88 0.90 -7.17
C ALA A 52 1.52 0.87 -6.48
N TRP A 53 1.54 0.48 -5.21
CA TRP A 53 0.38 0.48 -4.31
C TRP A 53 0.67 1.30 -3.07
N VAL A 54 -0.32 2.05 -2.61
CA VAL A 54 -0.27 2.89 -1.42
C VAL A 54 -1.54 2.70 -0.58
N PHE A 55 -1.43 2.94 0.72
CA PHE A 55 -2.59 3.01 1.60
C PHE A 55 -2.69 4.43 2.16
N PRO A 56 -3.49 5.31 1.55
CA PRO A 56 -3.69 6.66 2.05
C PRO A 56 -4.55 6.66 3.31
N MET A 57 -4.28 7.63 4.17
CA MET A 57 -5.01 7.86 5.40
C MET A 57 -5.54 9.29 5.45
N ASP A 58 -6.45 9.57 6.37
CA ASP A 58 -7.00 10.89 6.54
C ASP A 58 -5.89 11.92 6.78
N GLY A 59 -5.82 12.88 5.89
CA GLY A 59 -4.84 13.97 5.91
C GLY A 59 -5.26 15.18 6.75
N THR A 60 -6.36 15.10 7.49
CA THR A 60 -6.74 16.15 8.43
C THR A 60 -5.73 16.25 9.57
N THR A 61 -5.75 17.33 10.32
CA THR A 61 -4.79 17.59 11.38
C THR A 61 -4.98 16.78 12.65
N VAL A 62 -6.02 15.94 12.69
CA VAL A 62 -6.41 15.18 13.88
C VAL A 62 -5.69 13.83 13.94
N TRP A 63 -5.12 13.50 15.06
CA TRP A 63 -4.65 12.16 15.41
C TRP A 63 -5.77 11.33 16.08
N PRO A 64 -5.75 9.99 15.90
CA PRO A 64 -4.88 9.19 15.03
C PRO A 64 -5.25 9.31 13.56
N ARG A 65 -4.26 9.15 12.67
CA ARG A 65 -4.50 9.09 11.23
C ARG A 65 -5.01 7.71 10.85
N THR A 66 -6.22 7.66 10.32
CA THR A 66 -6.91 6.41 9.97
C THR A 66 -7.42 6.45 8.53
N SER A 67 -8.04 5.36 8.10
CA SER A 67 -8.73 5.30 6.82
C SER A 67 -9.73 6.43 6.67
N VAL A 68 -9.75 7.06 5.51
CA VAL A 68 -10.68 8.15 5.19
C VAL A 68 -12.14 7.68 5.34
N ASP A 69 -12.93 8.40 6.12
CA ASP A 69 -14.34 8.10 6.43
C ASP A 69 -14.57 6.68 7.03
N GLY A 70 -13.56 6.06 7.63
CA GLY A 70 -13.67 4.66 8.08
C GLY A 70 -13.89 3.67 6.93
N LYS A 71 -13.44 4.00 5.72
CA LYS A 71 -13.55 3.21 4.49
C LYS A 71 -12.15 2.91 3.94
N PRO A 72 -11.47 1.89 4.47
CA PRO A 72 -10.12 1.57 4.03
C PRO A 72 -10.05 1.27 2.53
N ALA A 73 -8.97 1.68 1.90
CA ALA A 73 -8.69 1.37 0.52
C ALA A 73 -7.19 1.42 0.22
N VAL A 74 -6.73 0.48 -0.57
CA VAL A 74 -5.47 0.57 -1.29
C VAL A 74 -5.70 1.35 -2.57
N TYR A 75 -4.73 2.11 -3.01
CA TYR A 75 -4.72 2.74 -4.31
C TYR A 75 -3.54 2.25 -5.12
N MET A 76 -3.79 1.96 -6.39
CA MET A 76 -2.80 1.44 -7.33
C MET A 76 -2.59 2.44 -8.45
N THR A 77 -1.34 2.64 -8.86
CA THR A 77 -0.98 3.25 -10.14
C THR A 77 -0.41 2.20 -11.08
N ARG A 78 -0.60 2.39 -12.37
CA ARG A 78 -0.01 1.58 -13.47
C ARG A 78 0.80 2.43 -14.45
N ASP A 79 0.92 3.72 -14.18
CA ASP A 79 1.50 4.72 -15.07
C ASP A 79 2.45 5.69 -14.32
N GLY A 80 3.08 5.18 -13.26
CA GLY A 80 4.07 5.93 -12.50
C GLY A 80 3.48 7.08 -11.69
N GLY A 81 2.22 6.97 -11.28
CA GLY A 81 1.54 7.96 -10.44
C GLY A 81 0.76 9.03 -11.20
N ARG A 82 0.53 8.89 -12.51
CA ARG A 82 -0.33 9.81 -13.26
C ARG A 82 -1.81 9.61 -12.95
N LYS A 83 -2.21 8.34 -12.67
CA LYS A 83 -3.57 7.98 -12.23
C LYS A 83 -3.49 7.00 -11.07
N TRP A 84 -4.45 7.12 -10.18
CA TRP A 84 -4.61 6.23 -9.03
C TRP A 84 -5.98 5.58 -9.04
N GLN A 85 -6.01 4.27 -8.98
CA GLN A 85 -7.21 3.46 -8.98
C GLN A 85 -7.48 2.91 -7.59
N ARG A 86 -8.70 3.13 -7.07
CA ARG A 86 -9.14 2.58 -5.80
C ARG A 86 -9.32 1.06 -5.89
N GLN A 87 -8.80 0.34 -4.88
CA GLN A 87 -8.87 -1.11 -4.75
C GLN A 87 -9.32 -1.47 -3.34
N ASP A 88 -10.61 -1.62 -3.13
CA ASP A 88 -11.21 -1.88 -1.83
C ASP A 88 -12.24 -3.01 -1.83
N ALA A 89 -12.37 -3.76 -2.93
CA ALA A 89 -13.29 -4.89 -3.00
C ALA A 89 -12.93 -5.94 -1.93
N GLY A 90 -13.86 -6.22 -1.04
CA GLY A 90 -13.68 -7.12 0.09
C GLY A 90 -13.33 -6.45 1.41
N PHE A 91 -12.90 -5.19 1.41
CA PHE A 91 -12.74 -4.40 2.64
C PHE A 91 -14.09 -3.97 3.23
N PRO A 92 -14.14 -3.67 4.54
CA PRO A 92 -15.31 -3.07 5.16
C PRO A 92 -15.71 -1.76 4.50
N ARG A 93 -17.01 -1.53 4.36
CA ARG A 93 -17.58 -0.35 3.69
C ARG A 93 -17.80 0.84 4.63
N SER A 94 -17.66 0.64 5.93
CA SER A 94 -17.82 1.66 6.97
C SER A 94 -17.22 1.19 8.29
N GLN A 95 -17.04 2.10 9.24
CA GLN A 95 -16.59 1.84 10.61
C GLN A 95 -15.27 1.06 10.73
N ALA A 96 -14.41 1.15 9.73
CA ALA A 96 -13.11 0.52 9.71
C ALA A 96 -12.00 1.58 9.73
N TRP A 97 -11.71 2.07 10.91
CA TRP A 97 -10.74 3.13 11.18
C TRP A 97 -9.33 2.52 11.32
N TRP A 98 -8.73 2.16 10.18
CA TRP A 98 -7.45 1.48 10.14
C TRP A 98 -6.29 2.45 10.01
N THR A 99 -5.22 2.17 10.75
CA THR A 99 -3.89 2.72 10.47
C THR A 99 -3.02 1.60 9.93
N VAL A 100 -2.46 1.77 8.75
CA VAL A 100 -1.47 0.85 8.17
C VAL A 100 -0.11 1.52 8.26
N LEU A 101 0.79 0.92 9.05
CA LEU A 101 2.11 1.46 9.29
C LEU A 101 3.06 1.23 8.10
N ARG A 102 4.21 1.89 8.09
CA ARG A 102 5.14 1.93 6.97
C ARG A 102 5.58 0.54 6.50
N GLN A 103 5.92 -0.34 7.41
CA GLN A 103 6.36 -1.71 7.12
C GLN A 103 5.22 -2.74 7.18
N ALA A 104 3.99 -2.29 7.39
CA ALA A 104 2.85 -3.19 7.55
C ALA A 104 2.13 -3.50 6.21
N MET A 105 2.79 -3.31 5.08
CA MET A 105 2.30 -3.71 3.77
C MET A 105 3.45 -4.31 2.95
N CYS A 106 3.22 -5.46 2.33
CA CYS A 106 4.20 -6.14 1.50
C CYS A 106 3.53 -6.85 0.32
N ARG A 107 4.36 -7.39 -0.58
CA ARG A 107 3.97 -8.29 -1.68
C ARG A 107 4.75 -9.60 -1.60
N ASP A 108 4.23 -10.62 -2.27
CA ASP A 108 5.00 -11.83 -2.57
C ASP A 108 5.82 -11.68 -3.88
N ASP A 109 6.50 -12.77 -4.26
CA ASP A 109 7.42 -12.79 -5.42
C ASP A 109 6.77 -13.27 -6.72
N ARG A 110 5.45 -13.48 -6.74
CA ARG A 110 4.75 -13.92 -7.95
C ARG A 110 4.72 -12.81 -9.00
N LYS A 111 4.64 -13.17 -10.30
CA LYS A 111 4.48 -12.21 -11.41
C LYS A 111 3.20 -11.38 -11.28
N GLY A 112 2.07 -12.01 -10.92
CA GLY A 112 0.87 -11.33 -10.44
C GLY A 112 0.92 -11.30 -8.92
N PRO A 113 1.48 -10.26 -8.30
CA PRO A 113 1.84 -10.32 -6.91
C PRO A 113 0.61 -10.40 -6.00
N GLY A 114 0.70 -11.27 -4.99
CA GLY A 114 -0.13 -11.17 -3.81
C GLY A 114 0.29 -9.95 -3.01
N LEU A 115 -0.69 -9.23 -2.49
CA LEU A 115 -0.49 -8.12 -1.57
C LEU A 115 -1.00 -8.48 -0.19
N TYR A 116 -0.30 -8.02 0.82
CA TYR A 116 -0.65 -8.25 2.22
C TYR A 116 -0.52 -6.94 2.99
N LEU A 117 -1.46 -6.68 3.87
CA LEU A 117 -1.38 -5.55 4.80
C LEU A 117 -1.84 -5.95 6.20
N GLY A 118 -1.24 -5.33 7.20
CA GLY A 118 -1.65 -5.40 8.58
C GLY A 118 -2.03 -4.02 9.09
N ASN A 119 -2.98 -3.96 10.00
CA ASN A 119 -3.42 -2.71 10.60
C ASN A 119 -3.23 -2.69 12.12
N THR A 120 -3.36 -1.51 12.70
CA THR A 120 -3.24 -1.32 14.15
C THR A 120 -4.41 -1.90 14.94
N ASN A 121 -5.47 -2.35 14.29
CA ASN A 121 -6.60 -3.04 14.92
C ASN A 121 -6.35 -4.55 15.08
N GLY A 122 -5.17 -5.04 14.69
CA GLY A 122 -4.79 -6.44 14.82
C GLY A 122 -5.39 -7.35 13.74
N GLU A 123 -5.56 -6.83 12.54
CA GLU A 123 -6.04 -7.61 11.41
C GLU A 123 -4.99 -7.71 10.32
N VAL A 124 -4.91 -8.87 9.67
CA VAL A 124 -4.11 -9.11 8.47
C VAL A 124 -5.05 -9.37 7.30
N TRP A 125 -4.82 -8.66 6.21
CA TRP A 125 -5.58 -8.78 4.97
C TRP A 125 -4.67 -9.14 3.80
N GLY A 126 -5.17 -9.96 2.89
CA GLY A 126 -4.43 -10.39 1.71
C GLY A 126 -5.27 -10.32 0.44
N SER A 127 -4.59 -10.06 -0.67
CA SER A 127 -5.14 -10.13 -2.03
C SER A 127 -4.21 -10.99 -2.88
N ALA A 128 -4.74 -12.01 -3.52
CA ALA A 128 -3.98 -12.85 -4.46
C ALA A 128 -3.87 -12.24 -5.87
N GLU A 129 -4.54 -11.12 -6.11
CA GLU A 129 -4.79 -10.56 -7.45
C GLU A 129 -4.31 -9.10 -7.55
N GLY A 130 -3.16 -8.78 -6.95
CA GLY A 130 -2.57 -7.45 -7.02
C GLY A 130 -3.44 -6.34 -6.43
N GLY A 131 -4.27 -6.65 -5.42
CA GLY A 131 -5.17 -5.71 -4.78
C GLY A 131 -6.60 -5.68 -5.34
N ALA A 132 -6.91 -6.45 -6.39
CA ALA A 132 -8.24 -6.44 -7.00
C ALA A 132 -9.35 -6.90 -6.04
N ARG A 133 -9.06 -7.89 -5.18
CA ARG A 133 -9.97 -8.36 -4.14
C ARG A 133 -9.21 -8.72 -2.87
N TRP A 134 -9.73 -8.27 -1.74
CA TRP A 134 -9.13 -8.46 -0.44
C TRP A 134 -9.94 -9.45 0.41
N ARG A 135 -9.22 -10.25 1.22
CA ARG A 135 -9.79 -11.17 2.19
C ARG A 135 -9.11 -10.98 3.53
N ASN A 136 -9.86 -11.05 4.60
CA ASN A 136 -9.28 -11.09 5.93
C ASN A 136 -8.62 -12.46 6.16
N LEU A 137 -7.35 -12.45 6.56
CA LEU A 137 -6.56 -13.64 6.81
C LEU A 137 -6.41 -13.95 8.30
N ALA A 138 -6.38 -12.90 9.14
CA ALA A 138 -6.30 -13.06 10.60
C ALA A 138 -6.91 -11.84 11.28
N ARG A 139 -7.47 -12.06 12.48
CA ARG A 139 -8.11 -11.05 13.33
C ARG A 139 -7.68 -11.22 14.78
N HIS A 140 -7.95 -10.17 15.57
CA HIS A 140 -7.72 -10.17 17.01
C HIS A 140 -6.27 -10.42 17.41
N LEU A 141 -5.34 -10.06 16.53
CA LEU A 141 -3.91 -10.02 16.83
C LEU A 141 -3.57 -8.71 17.56
N PRO A 142 -2.41 -8.62 18.23
CA PRO A 142 -1.86 -7.32 18.62
C PRO A 142 -1.72 -6.39 17.42
N GLN A 143 -1.48 -5.11 17.67
CA GLN A 143 -1.20 -4.14 16.60
C GLN A 143 -0.12 -4.65 15.66
N ILE A 144 -0.37 -4.57 14.36
CA ILE A 144 0.58 -5.02 13.33
C ILE A 144 1.50 -3.85 12.97
N TYR A 145 2.77 -3.97 13.32
CA TYR A 145 3.79 -2.97 13.02
C TYR A 145 4.51 -3.23 11.70
N SER A 146 4.67 -4.50 11.34
CA SER A 146 5.33 -4.90 10.10
C SER A 146 4.78 -6.22 9.56
N LEU A 147 4.84 -6.38 8.25
CA LEU A 147 4.61 -7.63 7.53
C LEU A 147 5.74 -7.84 6.52
N THR A 148 6.19 -9.07 6.42
CA THR A 148 7.14 -9.46 5.38
C THR A 148 6.73 -10.80 4.79
N PHE A 149 6.94 -10.95 3.49
CA PHE A 149 6.77 -12.21 2.80
C PHE A 149 8.06 -13.03 2.93
N ALA A 150 7.92 -14.29 3.29
CA ALA A 150 9.01 -15.26 3.24
C ALA A 150 8.64 -16.37 2.27
N ALA A 151 9.42 -16.53 1.20
CA ALA A 151 9.27 -17.67 0.32
C ALA A 151 9.64 -18.94 1.10
N SER A 152 8.74 -19.93 1.17
CA SER A 152 9.12 -21.24 1.67
C SER A 152 10.11 -21.83 0.67
N ARG A 153 11.35 -22.05 1.08
CA ARG A 153 12.25 -22.95 0.33
C ARG A 153 11.58 -24.30 0.35
N GLY A 154 11.07 -24.75 -0.81
CA GLY A 154 10.58 -26.11 -0.94
C GLY A 154 11.60 -27.06 -0.33
N ARG A 155 11.20 -27.88 0.63
CA ARG A 155 12.03 -29.00 1.07
C ARG A 155 12.23 -29.85 -0.17
N GLY A 156 13.44 -29.80 -0.75
CA GLY A 156 13.86 -30.80 -1.70
C GLY A 156 13.68 -32.14 -1.00
N HIS A 157 12.82 -32.96 -1.54
CA HIS A 157 12.77 -34.35 -1.14
C HIS A 157 14.11 -34.95 -1.57
N ALA A 158 14.93 -35.23 -0.60
CA ALA A 158 16.07 -36.15 -0.77
C ALA A 158 15.55 -37.59 -0.87
#